data_bf9f6c4859eb131f403c23a8f9079264
#
_entry.id   bf9f6c4859eb131f403c23a8f9079264
#
_cell.length_a   1.000
_cell.length_b   1.000
_cell.length_c   1.000
_cell.angle_alpha   90.00
_cell.angle_beta   90.00
_cell.angle_gamma   90.00
#
_symmetry.space_group_name_H-M   'P 1'
#
loop_
_entity.id
_entity.type
_entity.pdbx_description
1 polymer ?
#
loop_
_entity_poly.entity_id
_entity_poly.type
_entity_poly.pdbx_seq_one_letter_code
_entity_poly.pdbx_strand_id
1 'polypeptide(L)'
;MQRVVYPERMDDTVINPDKLKMFSFVLYSQLAGAVTAGMVHLGDKLGLYRVLAAAPGPMDSENLAAACGLHERWVREWASNQVAARLIDADHADPRRPRFVLSPEARAVLADDTHPAFGMGMFHRLPATMERLSDLPTCFATGSGFDYDAHGHDGAVGIERSFEPWSNANLVPVVLPAVEGVVDALRRGIEVADIGCGAGSAVCTMAEAYPESRFTGYDISRHALAIAREKAASRGLTNVRFVDAREESVAEDGRFGFVTTFDCIHDMTRPREMVSIIRRSLAKHGVWLLVDIKALETLEQNVAKNPMAALMYGISVMSCMASALSEEGGEGLGTLGFPASTAEAFAREAGFTSFRQLGIEHSVNAFYEIRP
;
A
#
# COMPACT_ATOMS: atom_id res chain seq x y z
N MET A 1 -2.08 41.31 -9.63
CA MET A 1 -1.82 41.04 -8.19
C MET A 1 -3.15 41.18 -7.45
N GLN A 2 -3.90 40.11 -7.31
CA GLN A 2 -5.09 40.11 -6.46
C GLN A 2 -4.64 39.94 -5.03
N ARG A 3 -4.98 40.87 -4.14
CA ARG A 3 -4.76 40.70 -2.69
C ARG A 3 -5.62 39.56 -2.19
N VAL A 4 -4.99 38.52 -1.65
CA VAL A 4 -5.69 37.50 -0.87
C VAL A 4 -6.27 38.23 0.35
N VAL A 5 -7.58 38.38 0.41
CA VAL A 5 -8.29 38.89 1.57
C VAL A 5 -8.36 37.75 2.58
N TYR A 6 -7.50 37.79 3.59
CA TYR A 6 -7.69 36.93 4.76
C TYR A 6 -8.97 37.37 5.48
N PRO A 7 -9.83 36.43 5.92
CA PRO A 7 -10.98 36.80 6.74
C PRO A 7 -10.49 37.56 7.99
N GLU A 8 -11.27 38.56 8.39
CA GLU A 8 -11.00 39.38 9.58
C GLU A 8 -10.60 38.45 10.73
N ARG A 9 -9.53 38.81 11.45
CA ARG A 9 -9.09 38.07 12.65
C ARG A 9 -10.29 38.04 13.60
N MET A 10 -10.91 36.88 13.75
CA MET A 10 -11.76 36.60 14.89
C MET A 10 -10.94 36.94 16.13
N ASP A 11 -11.57 37.50 17.14
CA ASP A 11 -10.92 37.82 18.41
C ASP A 11 -10.40 36.50 19.03
N ASP A 12 -9.14 36.13 18.68
CA ASP A 12 -8.50 34.87 19.00
C ASP A 12 -8.13 34.72 20.49
N THR A 13 -8.56 35.66 21.34
CA THR A 13 -8.18 35.68 22.76
C THR A 13 -9.15 34.92 23.66
N VAL A 14 -10.38 34.67 23.21
CA VAL A 14 -11.40 33.99 24.04
C VAL A 14 -11.50 32.50 23.69
N ILE A 15 -10.93 31.67 24.56
CA ILE A 15 -11.04 30.23 24.41
C ILE A 15 -12.48 29.79 24.74
N ASN A 16 -13.15 29.12 23.75
CA ASN A 16 -14.40 28.47 23.99
C ASN A 16 -14.18 27.10 24.67
N PRO A 17 -14.69 26.88 25.90
CA PRO A 17 -14.42 25.66 26.67
C PRO A 17 -14.87 24.37 25.98
N ASP A 18 -16.00 24.40 25.26
CA ASP A 18 -16.52 23.20 24.58
C ASP A 18 -15.66 22.84 23.35
N LYS A 19 -15.22 23.85 22.59
CA LYS A 19 -14.29 23.64 21.47
C LYS A 19 -12.93 23.13 21.98
N LEU A 20 -12.44 23.67 23.10
CA LEU A 20 -11.19 23.21 23.72
C LEU A 20 -11.29 21.74 24.14
N LYS A 21 -12.38 21.36 24.81
CA LYS A 21 -12.62 19.96 25.21
C LYS A 21 -12.69 19.03 24.00
N MET A 22 -13.41 19.43 22.94
CA MET A 22 -13.52 18.68 21.70
C MET A 22 -12.15 18.52 21.04
N PHE A 23 -11.37 19.58 20.93
CA PHE A 23 -10.03 19.54 20.33
C PHE A 23 -9.08 18.62 21.11
N SER A 24 -9.12 18.67 22.46
CA SER A 24 -8.36 17.77 23.31
C SER A 24 -8.76 16.30 23.06
N PHE A 25 -10.06 16.02 22.96
CA PHE A 25 -10.53 14.69 22.64
C PHE A 25 -10.03 14.20 21.27
N VAL A 26 -10.09 15.04 20.23
CA VAL A 26 -9.56 14.71 18.89
C VAL A 26 -8.07 14.38 18.97
N LEU A 27 -7.28 15.20 19.68
CA LEU A 27 -5.83 14.96 19.85
C LEU A 27 -5.53 13.61 20.52
N TYR A 28 -6.19 13.31 21.64
CA TYR A 28 -6.00 12.03 22.34
C TYR A 28 -6.52 10.83 21.54
N SER A 29 -7.53 11.02 20.68
CA SER A 29 -8.00 9.97 19.78
C SER A 29 -6.90 9.57 18.76
N GLN A 30 -6.09 10.53 18.28
CA GLN A 30 -4.94 10.22 17.42
C GLN A 30 -3.90 9.37 18.17
N LEU A 31 -3.59 9.74 19.42
CA LEU A 31 -2.67 8.95 20.24
C LEU A 31 -3.21 7.55 20.55
N ALA A 32 -4.50 7.43 20.84
CA ALA A 32 -5.16 6.13 21.05
C ALA A 32 -5.06 5.26 19.80
N GLY A 33 -5.28 5.84 18.60
CA GLY A 33 -5.10 5.13 17.32
C GLY A 33 -3.68 4.62 17.11
N ALA A 34 -2.68 5.46 17.38
CA ALA A 34 -1.27 5.09 17.23
C ALA A 34 -0.87 3.93 18.17
N VAL A 35 -1.27 3.99 19.44
CA VAL A 35 -1.00 2.92 20.42
C VAL A 35 -1.72 1.64 20.05
N THR A 36 -3.00 1.73 19.65
CA THR A 36 -3.79 0.56 19.21
C THR A 36 -3.20 -0.07 17.96
N ALA A 37 -2.70 0.71 17.00
CA ALA A 37 -2.02 0.17 15.82
C ALA A 37 -0.79 -0.68 16.19
N GLY A 38 -0.02 -0.27 17.20
CA GLY A 38 1.04 -1.09 17.77
C GLY A 38 0.53 -2.41 18.38
N MET A 39 -0.63 -2.38 19.05
CA MET A 39 -1.26 -3.60 19.58
C MET A 39 -1.78 -4.52 18.46
N VAL A 40 -2.28 -3.96 17.37
CA VAL A 40 -2.66 -4.72 16.16
C VAL A 40 -1.44 -5.43 15.57
N HIS A 41 -0.31 -4.72 15.42
CA HIS A 41 0.96 -5.33 15.00
C HIS A 41 1.36 -6.52 15.89
N LEU A 42 1.28 -6.35 17.20
CA LEU A 42 1.60 -7.43 18.15
C LEU A 42 0.63 -8.62 18.02
N GLY A 43 -0.65 -8.37 17.83
CA GLY A 43 -1.66 -9.41 17.63
C GLY A 43 -1.38 -10.29 16.41
N ASP A 44 -0.97 -9.67 15.30
CA ASP A 44 -0.54 -10.38 14.09
C ASP A 44 0.78 -11.13 14.30
N LYS A 45 1.81 -10.46 14.80
CA LYS A 45 3.15 -11.01 15.00
C LYS A 45 3.16 -12.20 15.97
N LEU A 46 2.36 -12.14 17.00
CA LEU A 46 2.23 -13.20 18.01
C LEU A 46 1.20 -14.28 17.65
N GLY A 47 0.51 -14.16 16.52
CA GLY A 47 -0.48 -15.12 16.05
C GLY A 47 -1.81 -15.12 16.80
N LEU A 48 -2.07 -14.12 17.65
CA LEU A 48 -3.24 -14.07 18.52
C LEU A 48 -4.56 -14.07 17.72
N TYR A 49 -4.62 -13.31 16.62
CA TYR A 49 -5.80 -13.31 15.73
C TYR A 49 -6.01 -14.66 15.05
N ARG A 50 -4.93 -15.32 14.60
CA ARG A 50 -5.04 -16.64 13.95
C ARG A 50 -5.54 -17.70 14.90
N VAL A 51 -5.10 -17.68 16.17
CA VAL A 51 -5.60 -18.60 17.20
C VAL A 51 -7.07 -18.35 17.49
N LEU A 52 -7.49 -17.09 17.66
CA LEU A 52 -8.91 -16.74 17.83
C LEU A 52 -9.75 -17.15 16.61
N ALA A 53 -9.20 -16.99 15.40
CA ALA A 53 -9.89 -17.39 14.17
C ALA A 53 -10.07 -18.91 14.03
N ALA A 54 -9.11 -19.70 14.50
CA ALA A 54 -9.16 -21.17 14.46
C ALA A 54 -9.97 -21.78 15.61
N ALA A 55 -10.28 -21.01 16.64
CA ALA A 55 -11.01 -21.50 17.81
C ALA A 55 -12.46 -21.89 17.46
N PRO A 56 -12.99 -22.97 18.04
CA PRO A 56 -14.40 -23.39 17.81
C PRO A 56 -15.43 -22.47 18.48
N GLY A 57 -15.01 -21.53 19.30
CA GLY A 57 -15.83 -20.57 20.01
C GLY A 57 -15.01 -19.58 20.83
N PRO A 58 -15.68 -18.70 21.62
CA PRO A 58 -14.98 -17.69 22.40
C PRO A 58 -13.97 -18.27 23.39
N MET A 59 -12.77 -17.69 23.47
CA MET A 59 -11.64 -18.09 24.34
C MET A 59 -11.43 -17.07 25.45
N ASP A 60 -11.20 -17.51 26.68
CA ASP A 60 -10.68 -16.65 27.74
C ASP A 60 -9.17 -16.36 27.56
N SER A 61 -8.63 -15.42 28.32
CA SER A 61 -7.23 -15.02 28.19
C SER A 61 -6.23 -16.12 28.58
N GLU A 62 -6.61 -17.01 29.48
CA GLU A 62 -5.77 -18.15 29.92
C GLU A 62 -5.60 -19.15 28.78
N ASN A 63 -6.70 -19.54 28.13
CA ASN A 63 -6.68 -20.48 27.00
C ASN A 63 -6.01 -19.86 25.76
N LEU A 64 -6.26 -18.58 25.46
CA LEU A 64 -5.61 -17.88 24.36
C LEU A 64 -4.10 -17.77 24.58
N ALA A 65 -3.66 -17.42 25.79
CA ALA A 65 -2.25 -17.34 26.13
C ALA A 65 -1.56 -18.69 26.03
N ALA A 66 -2.19 -19.73 26.57
CA ALA A 66 -1.66 -21.11 26.50
C ALA A 66 -1.52 -21.58 25.06
N ALA A 67 -2.51 -21.34 24.20
CA ALA A 67 -2.48 -21.70 22.78
C ALA A 67 -1.38 -20.99 21.97
N CYS A 68 -0.98 -19.78 22.39
CA CYS A 68 0.10 -19.00 21.76
C CYS A 68 1.46 -19.18 22.46
N GLY A 69 1.55 -19.90 23.58
CA GLY A 69 2.77 -20.00 24.38
C GLY A 69 3.17 -18.67 25.05
N LEU A 70 2.19 -17.84 25.41
CA LEU A 70 2.39 -16.50 25.94
C LEU A 70 1.98 -16.39 27.42
N HIS A 71 2.37 -15.31 28.07
CA HIS A 71 1.99 -15.01 29.45
C HIS A 71 0.60 -14.37 29.50
N GLU A 72 -0.33 -14.97 30.28
CA GLU A 72 -1.75 -14.60 30.35
C GLU A 72 -1.97 -13.11 30.65
N ARG A 73 -1.24 -12.53 31.59
CA ARG A 73 -1.44 -11.11 31.97
C ARG A 73 -1.26 -10.16 30.79
N TRP A 74 -0.29 -10.43 29.90
CA TRP A 74 -0.06 -9.65 28.68
C TRP A 74 -1.17 -9.85 27.66
N VAL A 75 -1.57 -11.09 27.46
CA VAL A 75 -2.66 -11.43 26.52
C VAL A 75 -3.98 -10.81 26.95
N ARG A 76 -4.29 -10.84 28.25
CA ARG A 76 -5.50 -10.19 28.80
C ARG A 76 -5.50 -8.69 28.56
N GLU A 77 -4.39 -8.01 28.81
CA GLU A 77 -4.29 -6.56 28.56
C GLU A 77 -4.43 -6.22 27.08
N TRP A 78 -3.75 -7.00 26.23
CA TRP A 78 -3.86 -6.87 24.78
C TRP A 78 -5.32 -7.05 24.32
N ALA A 79 -5.97 -8.11 24.73
CA ALA A 79 -7.36 -8.39 24.38
C ALA A 79 -8.31 -7.30 24.86
N SER A 80 -8.06 -6.75 26.06
CA SER A 80 -8.85 -5.62 26.57
C SER A 80 -8.71 -4.36 25.69
N ASN A 81 -7.49 -4.05 25.21
CA ASN A 81 -7.28 -2.98 24.24
C ASN A 81 -8.06 -3.26 22.95
N GLN A 82 -7.99 -4.48 22.41
CA GLN A 82 -8.64 -4.83 21.14
C GLN A 82 -10.16 -4.76 21.23
N VAL A 83 -10.76 -5.18 22.36
CA VAL A 83 -12.20 -5.04 22.62
C VAL A 83 -12.57 -3.55 22.74
N ALA A 84 -11.81 -2.76 23.49
CA ALA A 84 -12.05 -1.31 23.63
C ALA A 84 -11.95 -0.59 22.27
N ALA A 85 -11.09 -1.06 21.38
CA ALA A 85 -10.92 -0.57 20.02
C ALA A 85 -11.96 -1.15 19.03
N ARG A 86 -12.83 -2.07 19.46
CA ARG A 86 -13.85 -2.73 18.62
C ARG A 86 -13.28 -3.55 17.46
N LEU A 87 -12.10 -4.11 17.66
CA LEU A 87 -11.42 -4.98 16.70
C LEU A 87 -11.72 -6.46 16.94
N ILE A 88 -12.03 -6.83 18.19
CA ILE A 88 -12.52 -8.15 18.56
C ILE A 88 -13.72 -7.98 19.49
N ASP A 89 -14.56 -8.99 19.54
CA ASP A 89 -15.72 -9.01 20.44
C ASP A 89 -15.41 -9.74 21.75
N ALA A 90 -16.15 -9.40 22.81
CA ALA A 90 -16.10 -10.11 24.08
C ALA A 90 -17.48 -10.61 24.49
N ASP A 91 -17.54 -11.89 24.88
CA ASP A 91 -18.68 -12.48 25.57
C ASP A 91 -18.51 -12.20 27.08
N HIS A 92 -19.46 -11.46 27.63
CA HIS A 92 -19.49 -11.02 29.03
C HIS A 92 -20.44 -11.87 29.90
N ALA A 93 -20.69 -13.13 29.53
CA ALA A 93 -21.54 -14.03 30.34
C ALA A 93 -21.01 -14.15 31.77
N ASP A 94 -19.69 -14.14 31.96
CA ASP A 94 -19.02 -13.90 33.23
C ASP A 94 -18.17 -12.62 33.13
N PRO A 95 -18.58 -11.51 33.77
CA PRO A 95 -17.83 -10.25 33.73
C PRO A 95 -16.40 -10.33 34.30
N ARG A 96 -16.11 -11.34 35.12
CA ARG A 96 -14.77 -11.54 35.71
C ARG A 96 -13.86 -12.39 34.81
N ARG A 97 -14.45 -13.10 33.83
CA ARG A 97 -13.75 -13.97 32.89
C ARG A 97 -14.32 -13.75 31.46
N PRO A 98 -14.08 -12.57 30.87
CA PRO A 98 -14.54 -12.32 29.51
C PRO A 98 -13.90 -13.30 28.53
N ARG A 99 -14.66 -13.71 27.51
CA ARG A 99 -14.19 -14.59 26.45
C ARG A 99 -14.19 -13.82 25.14
N PHE A 100 -13.11 -13.93 24.39
CA PHE A 100 -12.82 -13.17 23.18
C PHE A 100 -13.15 -13.99 21.94
N VAL A 101 -13.66 -13.33 20.92
CA VAL A 101 -14.03 -13.94 19.65
C VAL A 101 -13.87 -12.95 18.50
N LEU A 102 -13.59 -13.45 17.31
CA LEU A 102 -13.62 -12.67 16.07
C LEU A 102 -14.98 -12.82 15.39
N SER A 103 -15.56 -11.69 14.97
CA SER A 103 -16.64 -11.72 13.98
C SER A 103 -16.14 -12.30 12.64
N PRO A 104 -17.02 -12.72 11.73
CA PRO A 104 -16.60 -13.14 10.39
C PRO A 104 -15.79 -12.08 9.65
N GLU A 105 -16.18 -10.80 9.76
CA GLU A 105 -15.49 -9.66 9.16
C GLU A 105 -14.11 -9.43 9.79
N ALA A 106 -14.02 -9.49 11.12
CA ALA A 106 -12.73 -9.38 11.82
C ALA A 106 -11.80 -10.53 11.44
N ARG A 107 -12.32 -11.75 11.29
CA ARG A 107 -11.55 -12.91 10.81
C ARG A 107 -10.97 -12.66 9.42
N ALA A 108 -11.79 -12.20 8.47
CA ALA A 108 -11.37 -11.91 7.10
C ALA A 108 -10.26 -10.84 7.03
N VAL A 109 -10.36 -9.79 7.86
CA VAL A 109 -9.43 -8.65 7.83
C VAL A 109 -8.15 -8.91 8.65
N LEU A 110 -8.26 -9.59 9.80
CA LEU A 110 -7.17 -9.69 10.78
C LEU A 110 -6.42 -11.02 10.76
N ALA A 111 -7.03 -12.10 10.22
CA ALA A 111 -6.50 -13.45 10.39
C ALA A 111 -6.37 -14.27 9.10
N ASP A 112 -7.19 -14.01 8.09
CA ASP A 112 -7.21 -14.76 6.84
C ASP A 112 -6.38 -14.05 5.77
N ASP A 113 -5.11 -14.43 5.64
CA ASP A 113 -4.16 -13.86 4.69
C ASP A 113 -4.44 -14.23 3.22
N THR A 114 -5.42 -15.07 2.95
CA THR A 114 -5.91 -15.39 1.60
C THR A 114 -7.12 -14.53 1.19
N HIS A 115 -7.79 -13.89 2.16
CA HIS A 115 -8.97 -13.10 1.89
C HIS A 115 -8.60 -11.73 1.28
N PRO A 116 -9.25 -11.27 0.19
CA PRO A 116 -8.91 -10.01 -0.48
C PRO A 116 -9.04 -8.74 0.38
N ALA A 117 -9.74 -8.81 1.51
CA ALA A 117 -9.84 -7.72 2.49
C ALA A 117 -8.79 -7.80 3.61
N PHE A 118 -7.83 -8.72 3.56
CA PHE A 118 -6.79 -8.83 4.58
C PHE A 118 -6.02 -7.53 4.74
N GLY A 119 -6.00 -6.98 5.95
CA GLY A 119 -5.54 -5.62 6.21
C GLY A 119 -4.23 -5.51 6.99
N MET A 120 -3.53 -6.62 7.25
CA MET A 120 -2.43 -6.64 8.23
C MET A 120 -1.07 -6.18 7.70
N GLY A 121 -0.92 -5.99 6.39
CA GLY A 121 0.37 -5.62 5.80
C GLY A 121 0.90 -4.27 6.31
N MET A 122 0.07 -3.23 6.35
CA MET A 122 0.48 -1.92 6.88
C MET A 122 0.80 -1.96 8.38
N PHE A 123 0.11 -2.79 9.16
CA PHE A 123 0.43 -3.00 10.57
C PHE A 123 1.70 -3.82 10.76
N HIS A 124 2.01 -4.75 9.84
CA HIS A 124 3.28 -5.49 9.86
C HIS A 124 4.48 -4.55 9.74
N ARG A 125 4.47 -3.62 8.76
CA ARG A 125 5.57 -2.66 8.53
C ARG A 125 5.59 -1.47 9.51
N LEU A 126 4.53 -1.28 10.32
CA LEU A 126 4.37 -0.10 11.16
C LEU A 126 5.60 0.24 12.02
N PRO A 127 6.24 -0.71 12.77
CA PRO A 127 7.42 -0.39 13.56
C PRO A 127 8.56 0.19 12.71
N ALA A 128 8.91 -0.46 11.59
CA ALA A 128 9.97 0.01 10.70
C ALA A 128 9.65 1.40 10.09
N THR A 129 8.37 1.68 9.81
CA THR A 129 7.93 2.99 9.34
C THR A 129 8.06 4.04 10.45
N MET A 130 7.67 3.73 11.68
CA MET A 130 7.75 4.66 12.83
C MET A 130 9.19 4.94 13.27
N GLU A 131 10.12 4.02 13.09
CA GLU A 131 11.54 4.25 13.33
C GLU A 131 12.10 5.39 12.49
N ARG A 132 11.57 5.60 11.28
CA ARG A 132 11.97 6.71 10.39
C ARG A 132 11.64 8.09 10.92
N LEU A 133 10.75 8.21 11.93
CA LEU A 133 10.47 9.49 12.59
C LEU A 133 11.73 10.19 13.13
N SER A 134 12.77 9.43 13.49
CA SER A 134 14.05 9.98 13.95
C SER A 134 14.85 10.68 12.83
N ASP A 135 14.64 10.31 11.57
CA ASP A 135 15.35 10.84 10.41
C ASP A 135 14.67 12.09 9.84
N LEU A 136 13.36 12.21 10.02
CA LEU A 136 12.53 13.24 9.41
C LEU A 136 12.91 14.69 9.77
N PRO A 137 13.35 15.04 11.00
CA PRO A 137 13.79 16.41 11.28
C PRO A 137 14.89 16.90 10.32
N THR A 138 15.80 16.01 9.93
CA THR A 138 16.83 16.32 8.94
C THR A 138 16.22 16.50 7.55
N CYS A 139 15.29 15.60 7.15
CA CYS A 139 14.58 15.72 5.88
C CYS A 139 13.81 17.05 5.77
N PHE A 140 13.10 17.44 6.81
CA PHE A 140 12.39 18.74 6.87
C PHE A 140 13.33 19.95 6.77
N ALA A 141 14.54 19.84 7.30
CA ALA A 141 15.53 20.93 7.27
C ALA A 141 16.26 21.03 5.93
N THR A 142 16.53 19.91 5.27
CA THR A 142 17.36 19.84 4.06
C THR A 142 16.57 19.75 2.76
N GLY A 143 15.33 19.28 2.82
CA GLY A 143 14.52 18.92 1.65
C GLY A 143 14.89 17.56 1.03
N SER A 144 15.88 16.85 1.56
CA SER A 144 16.29 15.53 1.08
C SER A 144 15.58 14.43 1.85
N GLY A 145 15.09 13.41 1.14
CA GLY A 145 14.50 12.23 1.74
C GLY A 145 15.53 11.13 2.05
N PHE A 146 15.09 9.88 2.06
CA PHE A 146 15.94 8.70 2.29
C PHE A 146 15.56 7.56 1.34
N ASP A 147 16.51 6.67 1.09
CA ASP A 147 16.36 5.52 0.19
C ASP A 147 15.17 4.63 0.63
N TYR A 148 14.42 4.11 -0.33
CA TYR A 148 13.27 3.21 -0.10
C TYR A 148 13.65 1.98 0.73
N ASP A 149 14.84 1.41 0.53
CA ASP A 149 15.37 0.27 1.29
C ASP A 149 15.64 0.57 2.77
N ALA A 150 15.58 1.85 3.21
CA ALA A 150 15.67 2.21 4.62
C ALA A 150 14.53 1.61 5.48
N HIS A 151 13.42 1.21 4.86
CA HIS A 151 12.34 0.48 5.52
C HIS A 151 12.67 -1.01 5.78
N GLY A 152 13.74 -1.53 5.19
CA GLY A 152 14.25 -2.87 5.40
C GLY A 152 13.32 -4.00 4.94
N HIS A 153 13.62 -5.21 5.38
CA HIS A 153 12.87 -6.42 5.04
C HIS A 153 11.39 -6.33 5.47
N ASP A 154 11.12 -5.88 6.70
CA ASP A 154 9.74 -5.78 7.22
C ASP A 154 8.92 -4.74 6.43
N GLY A 155 9.57 -3.72 5.88
CA GLY A 155 8.94 -2.79 4.93
C GLY A 155 8.46 -3.50 3.67
N ALA A 156 9.33 -4.27 3.03
CA ALA A 156 9.00 -5.03 1.82
C ALA A 156 7.91 -6.09 2.07
N VAL A 157 8.04 -6.87 3.16
CA VAL A 157 7.02 -7.87 3.56
C VAL A 157 5.68 -7.20 3.84
N GLY A 158 5.66 -6.04 4.49
CA GLY A 158 4.42 -5.35 4.82
C GLY A 158 3.68 -4.83 3.58
N ILE A 159 4.40 -4.27 2.61
CA ILE A 159 3.82 -3.87 1.31
C ILE A 159 3.25 -5.09 0.59
N GLU A 160 4.00 -6.17 0.50
CA GLU A 160 3.56 -7.41 -0.13
C GLU A 160 2.28 -7.96 0.51
N ARG A 161 2.25 -8.08 1.83
CA ARG A 161 1.08 -8.54 2.59
C ARG A 161 -0.14 -7.62 2.45
N SER A 162 0.06 -6.35 2.10
CA SER A 162 -1.04 -5.41 1.81
C SER A 162 -1.63 -5.62 0.42
N PHE A 163 -0.81 -6.02 -0.54
CA PHE A 163 -1.16 -6.05 -1.95
C PHE A 163 -1.55 -7.46 -2.44
N GLU A 164 -0.82 -8.49 -2.00
CA GLU A 164 -0.92 -9.85 -2.53
C GLU A 164 -2.32 -10.46 -2.43
N PRO A 165 -3.07 -10.39 -1.29
CA PRO A 165 -4.36 -11.08 -1.18
C PRO A 165 -5.39 -10.54 -2.17
N TRP A 166 -5.48 -9.21 -2.32
CA TRP A 166 -6.37 -8.60 -3.29
C TRP A 166 -5.94 -8.89 -4.73
N SER A 167 -4.64 -8.78 -5.02
CA SER A 167 -4.07 -9.04 -6.34
C SER A 167 -4.31 -10.48 -6.78
N ASN A 168 -4.03 -11.46 -5.93
CA ASN A 168 -4.27 -12.87 -6.23
C ASN A 168 -5.75 -13.17 -6.55
N ALA A 169 -6.66 -12.51 -5.85
CA ALA A 169 -8.09 -12.71 -6.07
C ALA A 169 -8.63 -11.99 -7.33
N ASN A 170 -8.05 -10.84 -7.72
CA ASN A 170 -8.69 -9.96 -8.68
C ASN A 170 -7.87 -9.66 -9.94
N LEU A 171 -6.52 -9.77 -9.91
CA LEU A 171 -5.69 -9.35 -11.05
C LEU A 171 -6.07 -10.09 -12.33
N VAL A 172 -6.04 -11.42 -12.30
CA VAL A 172 -6.32 -12.25 -13.48
C VAL A 172 -7.81 -12.27 -13.85
N PRO A 173 -8.77 -12.46 -12.93
CA PRO A 173 -10.18 -12.60 -13.32
C PRO A 173 -10.91 -11.26 -13.54
N VAL A 174 -10.41 -10.15 -13.00
CA VAL A 174 -11.12 -8.85 -13.04
C VAL A 174 -10.31 -7.78 -13.75
N VAL A 175 -9.05 -7.55 -13.32
CA VAL A 175 -8.26 -6.40 -13.80
C VAL A 175 -7.81 -6.61 -15.24
N LEU A 176 -7.16 -7.73 -15.54
CA LEU A 176 -6.65 -7.99 -16.90
C LEU A 176 -7.75 -8.04 -17.97
N PRO A 177 -8.93 -8.64 -17.72
CA PRO A 177 -10.04 -8.60 -18.70
C PRO A 177 -10.61 -7.19 -18.95
N ALA A 178 -10.46 -6.26 -18.01
CA ALA A 178 -10.90 -4.87 -18.20
C ALA A 178 -9.96 -4.05 -19.12
N VAL A 179 -8.74 -4.54 -19.35
CA VAL A 179 -7.75 -3.97 -20.27
C VAL A 179 -7.94 -4.59 -21.65
N GLU A 180 -8.32 -3.78 -22.63
CA GLU A 180 -8.71 -4.26 -23.95
C GLU A 180 -7.61 -5.05 -24.66
N GLY A 181 -7.89 -6.30 -25.05
CA GLY A 181 -7.02 -7.16 -25.85
C GLY A 181 -5.82 -7.77 -25.11
N VAL A 182 -5.59 -7.40 -23.85
CA VAL A 182 -4.41 -7.84 -23.08
C VAL A 182 -4.45 -9.34 -22.79
N VAL A 183 -5.60 -9.90 -22.39
CA VAL A 183 -5.72 -11.33 -22.09
C VAL A 183 -5.36 -12.19 -23.32
N ASP A 184 -5.84 -11.83 -24.49
CA ASP A 184 -5.53 -12.56 -25.72
C ASP A 184 -4.07 -12.39 -26.14
N ALA A 185 -3.47 -11.23 -25.91
CA ALA A 185 -2.05 -10.99 -26.15
C ALA A 185 -1.19 -11.84 -25.19
N LEU A 186 -1.50 -11.88 -23.92
CA LEU A 186 -0.82 -12.71 -22.91
C LEU A 186 -0.91 -14.21 -23.24
N ARG A 187 -2.05 -14.68 -23.69
CA ARG A 187 -2.23 -16.08 -24.14
C ARG A 187 -1.41 -16.44 -25.38
N ARG A 188 -1.21 -15.49 -26.30
CA ARG A 188 -0.38 -15.70 -27.51
C ARG A 188 1.11 -15.65 -27.22
N GLY A 189 1.52 -15.16 -26.08
CA GLY A 189 2.91 -14.96 -25.72
C GLY A 189 3.44 -13.57 -26.12
N ILE A 190 3.68 -12.72 -25.13
CA ILE A 190 4.27 -11.39 -25.30
C ILE A 190 5.34 -11.17 -24.21
N GLU A 191 6.20 -10.17 -24.44
CA GLU A 191 7.08 -9.64 -23.38
C GLU A 191 6.28 -8.66 -22.50
N VAL A 192 6.42 -8.82 -21.18
CA VAL A 192 5.74 -8.00 -20.17
C VAL A 192 6.77 -7.42 -19.21
N ALA A 193 6.64 -6.13 -18.88
CA ALA A 193 7.40 -5.52 -17.81
C ALA A 193 6.47 -5.11 -16.67
N ASP A 194 6.86 -5.42 -15.42
CA ASP A 194 6.25 -4.91 -14.21
C ASP A 194 7.26 -4.00 -13.52
N ILE A 195 7.03 -2.68 -13.54
CA ILE A 195 7.96 -1.67 -13.05
C ILE A 195 7.53 -1.24 -11.66
N GLY A 196 8.45 -1.30 -10.70
CA GLY A 196 8.14 -1.23 -9.28
C GLY A 196 7.45 -2.50 -8.81
N CYS A 197 7.95 -3.66 -9.24
CA CYS A 197 7.29 -4.96 -9.03
C CYS A 197 7.25 -5.41 -7.57
N GLY A 198 7.95 -4.72 -6.67
CA GLY A 198 8.04 -5.08 -5.26
C GLY A 198 8.46 -6.52 -5.04
N ALA A 199 7.79 -7.22 -4.15
CA ALA A 199 8.03 -8.64 -3.87
C ALA A 199 7.36 -9.60 -4.89
N GLY A 200 6.96 -9.09 -6.06
CA GLY A 200 6.63 -9.87 -7.24
C GLY A 200 5.24 -10.48 -7.27
N SER A 201 4.29 -10.09 -6.41
CA SER A 201 2.94 -10.68 -6.40
C SER A 201 2.24 -10.59 -7.75
N ALA A 202 2.12 -9.39 -8.32
CA ALA A 202 1.40 -9.19 -9.57
C ALA A 202 2.07 -9.97 -10.72
N VAL A 203 3.38 -9.82 -10.86
CA VAL A 203 4.12 -10.43 -11.96
C VAL A 203 4.16 -11.96 -11.87
N CYS A 204 4.31 -12.53 -10.65
CA CYS A 204 4.25 -13.99 -10.47
C CYS A 204 2.84 -14.54 -10.76
N THR A 205 1.80 -13.86 -10.32
CA THR A 205 0.40 -14.26 -10.59
C THR A 205 0.09 -14.22 -12.09
N MET A 206 0.59 -13.21 -12.81
CA MET A 206 0.48 -13.17 -14.28
C MET A 206 1.31 -14.26 -14.96
N ALA A 207 2.54 -14.50 -14.49
CA ALA A 207 3.45 -15.50 -15.05
C ALA A 207 2.88 -16.93 -14.92
N GLU A 208 2.24 -17.24 -13.80
CA GLU A 208 1.56 -18.49 -13.54
C GLU A 208 0.35 -18.68 -14.47
N ALA A 209 -0.45 -17.63 -14.67
CA ALA A 209 -1.66 -17.67 -15.47
C ALA A 209 -1.39 -17.69 -16.99
N TYR A 210 -0.23 -17.17 -17.42
CA TYR A 210 0.10 -17.01 -18.84
C TYR A 210 1.51 -17.55 -19.17
N PRO A 211 1.69 -18.86 -19.21
CA PRO A 211 3.01 -19.51 -19.38
C PRO A 211 3.68 -19.23 -20.74
N GLU A 212 2.94 -18.84 -21.75
CA GLU A 212 3.47 -18.49 -23.09
C GLU A 212 4.14 -17.09 -23.11
N SER A 213 3.78 -16.21 -22.15
CA SER A 213 4.36 -14.87 -22.03
C SER A 213 5.61 -14.87 -21.16
N ARG A 214 6.48 -13.89 -21.36
CA ARG A 214 7.70 -13.68 -20.57
C ARG A 214 7.60 -12.42 -19.76
N PHE A 215 7.96 -12.52 -18.50
CA PHE A 215 7.79 -11.43 -17.55
C PHE A 215 9.13 -10.96 -17.01
N THR A 216 9.30 -9.66 -16.91
CA THR A 216 10.43 -9.03 -16.23
C THR A 216 9.89 -8.07 -15.17
N GLY A 217 10.17 -8.36 -13.90
CA GLY A 217 9.91 -7.45 -12.78
C GLY A 217 11.14 -6.58 -12.53
N TYR A 218 10.97 -5.27 -12.52
CA TYR A 218 12.00 -4.29 -12.19
C TYR A 218 11.66 -3.64 -10.84
N ASP A 219 12.63 -3.59 -9.94
CA ASP A 219 12.50 -2.89 -8.66
C ASP A 219 13.85 -2.37 -8.18
N ILE A 220 13.86 -1.38 -7.29
CA ILE A 220 15.09 -0.86 -6.67
C ILE A 220 15.34 -1.49 -5.29
N SER A 221 14.34 -2.12 -4.66
CA SER A 221 14.46 -2.71 -3.34
C SER A 221 15.10 -4.09 -3.39
N ARG A 222 16.29 -4.21 -2.81
CA ARG A 222 16.98 -5.51 -2.67
C ARG A 222 16.18 -6.48 -1.82
N HIS A 223 15.49 -5.97 -0.79
CA HIS A 223 14.65 -6.78 0.10
C HIS A 223 13.44 -7.35 -0.65
N ALA A 224 12.75 -6.52 -1.42
CA ALA A 224 11.61 -6.94 -2.21
C ALA A 224 12.01 -7.92 -3.32
N LEU A 225 13.08 -7.64 -4.06
CA LEU A 225 13.60 -8.52 -5.11
C LEU A 225 14.04 -9.89 -4.57
N ALA A 226 14.60 -9.96 -3.36
CA ALA A 226 14.93 -11.25 -2.74
C ALA A 226 13.67 -12.09 -2.50
N ILE A 227 12.61 -11.49 -1.94
CA ILE A 227 11.32 -12.15 -1.72
C ILE A 227 10.69 -12.57 -3.07
N ALA A 228 10.75 -11.71 -4.09
CA ALA A 228 10.20 -11.99 -5.42
C ALA A 228 10.85 -13.21 -6.08
N ARG A 229 12.20 -13.29 -6.00
CA ARG A 229 12.94 -14.45 -6.54
C ARG A 229 12.60 -15.75 -5.80
N GLU A 230 12.49 -15.70 -4.47
CA GLU A 230 12.10 -16.84 -3.65
C GLU A 230 10.66 -17.28 -3.95
N LYS A 231 9.72 -16.33 -4.11
CA LYS A 231 8.34 -16.58 -4.51
C LYS A 231 8.25 -17.28 -5.88
N ALA A 232 8.95 -16.77 -6.88
CA ALA A 232 8.97 -17.39 -8.21
C ALA A 232 9.56 -18.81 -8.17
N ALA A 233 10.65 -19.00 -7.45
CA ALA A 233 11.26 -20.32 -7.29
C ALA A 233 10.32 -21.30 -6.57
N SER A 234 9.65 -20.90 -5.50
CA SER A 234 8.70 -21.73 -4.75
C SER A 234 7.47 -22.13 -5.58
N ARG A 235 7.05 -21.27 -6.53
CA ARG A 235 5.95 -21.54 -7.50
C ARG A 235 6.42 -22.28 -8.76
N GLY A 236 7.73 -22.55 -8.91
CA GLY A 236 8.30 -23.21 -10.08
C GLY A 236 8.19 -22.42 -11.37
N LEU A 237 8.11 -21.09 -11.31
CA LEU A 237 7.97 -20.22 -12.47
C LEU A 237 9.29 -20.11 -13.23
N THR A 238 9.28 -20.36 -14.54
CA THR A 238 10.45 -20.30 -15.41
C THR A 238 10.38 -19.17 -16.44
N ASN A 239 9.24 -18.52 -16.53
CA ASN A 239 8.93 -17.45 -17.50
C ASN A 239 8.96 -16.04 -16.85
N VAL A 240 9.54 -15.90 -15.67
CA VAL A 240 9.71 -14.62 -14.97
C VAL A 240 11.17 -14.43 -14.55
N ARG A 241 11.68 -13.19 -14.65
CA ARG A 241 12.96 -12.76 -14.09
C ARG A 241 12.79 -11.47 -13.30
N PHE A 242 13.68 -11.24 -12.32
CA PHE A 242 13.68 -10.05 -11.49
C PHE A 242 15.01 -9.30 -11.61
N VAL A 243 14.92 -8.01 -11.81
CA VAL A 243 16.02 -7.11 -12.14
C VAL A 243 16.10 -5.97 -11.12
N ASP A 244 17.28 -5.73 -10.58
CA ASP A 244 17.56 -4.49 -9.85
C ASP A 244 17.65 -3.35 -10.87
N ALA A 245 16.70 -2.42 -10.83
CA ALA A 245 16.62 -1.31 -11.79
C ALA A 245 17.78 -0.31 -11.65
N ARG A 246 18.57 -0.39 -10.58
CA ARG A 246 19.83 0.36 -10.42
C ARG A 246 20.97 -0.24 -11.20
N GLU A 247 20.94 -1.54 -11.49
CA GLU A 247 21.99 -2.27 -12.22
C GLU A 247 21.66 -2.43 -13.71
N GLU A 248 20.38 -2.70 -14.04
CA GLU A 248 19.91 -2.89 -15.41
C GLU A 248 18.64 -2.06 -15.63
N SER A 249 18.72 -1.03 -16.46
CA SER A 249 17.60 -0.17 -16.80
C SER A 249 16.50 -0.92 -17.56
N VAL A 250 15.27 -0.40 -17.50
CA VAL A 250 14.15 -0.88 -18.33
C VAL A 250 14.54 -0.74 -19.81
N ALA A 251 14.35 -1.80 -20.60
CA ALA A 251 14.67 -1.78 -22.02
C ALA A 251 13.74 -0.82 -22.78
N GLU A 252 14.31 0.09 -23.57
CA GLU A 252 13.59 1.16 -24.29
C GLU A 252 13.49 0.90 -25.80
N ASP A 253 13.47 -0.35 -26.21
CA ASP A 253 13.50 -0.80 -27.61
C ASP A 253 12.14 -1.20 -28.16
N GLY A 254 11.04 -0.88 -27.47
CA GLY A 254 9.70 -1.16 -27.93
C GLY A 254 9.31 -2.63 -27.90
N ARG A 255 9.94 -3.45 -27.06
CA ARG A 255 9.68 -4.91 -27.02
C ARG A 255 8.45 -5.29 -26.21
N PHE A 256 8.04 -4.50 -25.21
CA PHE A 256 6.99 -4.90 -24.28
C PHE A 256 5.60 -4.71 -24.90
N GLY A 257 4.84 -5.79 -25.00
CA GLY A 257 3.45 -5.74 -25.39
C GLY A 257 2.53 -5.26 -24.27
N PHE A 258 3.00 -5.41 -23.02
CA PHE A 258 2.26 -4.97 -21.84
C PHE A 258 3.26 -4.47 -20.77
N VAL A 259 2.95 -3.33 -20.17
CA VAL A 259 3.68 -2.79 -19.01
C VAL A 259 2.69 -2.57 -17.88
N THR A 260 3.08 -2.93 -16.67
CA THR A 260 2.31 -2.69 -15.45
C THR A 260 3.10 -1.86 -14.46
N THR A 261 2.40 -1.02 -13.70
CA THR A 261 2.92 -0.32 -12.53
C THR A 261 1.85 -0.33 -11.45
N PHE A 262 2.23 -0.71 -10.23
CA PHE A 262 1.31 -0.80 -9.10
C PHE A 262 1.85 0.02 -7.93
N ASP A 263 1.15 1.11 -7.59
CA ASP A 263 1.44 1.99 -6.43
C ASP A 263 2.90 2.45 -6.33
N CYS A 264 3.54 2.77 -7.47
CA CYS A 264 4.97 3.10 -7.48
C CYS A 264 5.32 4.41 -8.20
N ILE A 265 4.50 4.90 -9.13
CA ILE A 265 4.84 6.12 -9.89
C ILE A 265 4.89 7.35 -8.97
N HIS A 266 4.00 7.45 -8.01
CA HIS A 266 3.89 8.58 -7.09
C HIS A 266 5.07 8.68 -6.09
N ASP A 267 5.84 7.61 -5.88
CA ASP A 267 6.96 7.58 -4.93
C ASP A 267 8.34 7.49 -5.60
N MET A 268 8.40 7.51 -6.94
CA MET A 268 9.64 7.56 -7.71
C MET A 268 10.29 8.95 -7.62
N THR A 269 11.60 8.99 -7.66
CA THR A 269 12.38 10.25 -7.69
C THR A 269 12.11 11.04 -8.97
N ARG A 270 11.97 10.35 -10.11
CA ARG A 270 11.78 10.94 -11.44
C ARG A 270 10.59 10.32 -12.18
N PRO A 271 9.37 10.58 -11.72
CA PRO A 271 8.18 9.92 -12.28
C PRO A 271 7.93 10.30 -13.75
N ARG A 272 8.19 11.55 -14.18
CA ARG A 272 8.03 11.96 -15.59
C ARG A 272 9.00 11.23 -16.51
N GLU A 273 10.25 11.07 -16.07
CA GLU A 273 11.26 10.33 -16.82
C GLU A 273 10.83 8.86 -16.96
N MET A 274 10.35 8.24 -15.87
CA MET A 274 9.88 6.87 -15.89
C MET A 274 8.69 6.69 -16.84
N VAL A 275 7.72 7.59 -16.84
CA VAL A 275 6.59 7.55 -17.80
C VAL A 275 7.09 7.65 -19.24
N SER A 276 8.13 8.45 -19.49
CA SER A 276 8.78 8.54 -20.81
C SER A 276 9.52 7.24 -21.18
N ILE A 277 10.19 6.59 -20.23
CA ILE A 277 10.84 5.28 -20.42
C ILE A 277 9.75 4.22 -20.75
N ILE A 278 8.66 4.18 -20.00
CA ILE A 278 7.53 3.28 -20.27
C ILE A 278 7.01 3.48 -21.70
N ARG A 279 6.88 4.73 -22.15
CA ARG A 279 6.45 5.02 -23.53
C ARG A 279 7.37 4.45 -24.58
N ARG A 280 8.71 4.56 -24.38
CA ARG A 280 9.72 4.04 -25.32
C ARG A 280 9.88 2.52 -25.21
N SER A 281 9.59 1.93 -24.07
CA SER A 281 9.67 0.48 -23.85
C SER A 281 8.53 -0.32 -24.48
N LEU A 282 7.36 0.36 -24.68
CA LEU A 282 6.18 -0.26 -25.24
C LEU A 282 6.26 -0.48 -26.74
N ALA A 283 5.83 -1.65 -27.18
CA ALA A 283 5.58 -1.94 -28.58
C ALA A 283 4.52 -1.00 -29.18
N LYS A 284 4.48 -0.89 -30.51
CA LYS A 284 3.56 0.02 -31.22
C LYS A 284 2.09 -0.11 -30.79
N HIS A 285 1.66 -1.32 -30.47
CA HIS A 285 0.30 -1.64 -30.00
C HIS A 285 0.30 -2.13 -28.55
N GLY A 286 1.35 -1.81 -27.80
CA GLY A 286 1.48 -2.16 -26.41
C GLY A 286 0.51 -1.35 -25.53
N VAL A 287 0.35 -1.82 -24.30
CA VAL A 287 -0.55 -1.20 -23.31
C VAL A 287 0.21 -1.01 -22.00
N TRP A 288 0.03 0.13 -21.39
CA TRP A 288 0.42 0.37 -20.00
C TRP A 288 -0.82 0.34 -19.12
N LEU A 289 -0.84 -0.56 -18.14
CA LEU A 289 -1.77 -0.57 -17.02
C LEU A 289 -1.12 0.19 -15.86
N LEU A 290 -1.57 1.40 -15.64
CA LEU A 290 -1.22 2.18 -14.45
C LEU A 290 -2.26 1.91 -13.36
N VAL A 291 -1.79 1.41 -12.23
CA VAL A 291 -2.58 1.31 -11.00
C VAL A 291 -1.88 2.17 -9.95
N ASP A 292 -2.58 3.15 -9.40
CA ASP A 292 -2.00 4.03 -8.39
C ASP A 292 -3.06 4.50 -7.38
N ILE A 293 -2.61 5.11 -6.31
CA ILE A 293 -3.47 5.56 -5.20
C ILE A 293 -4.53 6.54 -5.71
N LYS A 294 -5.78 6.35 -5.28
CA LYS A 294 -6.87 7.30 -5.53
C LYS A 294 -6.59 8.63 -4.85
N ALA A 295 -6.06 9.58 -5.61
CA ALA A 295 -5.91 10.95 -5.20
C ALA A 295 -6.97 11.83 -5.86
N LEU A 296 -7.47 12.82 -5.13
CA LEU A 296 -8.34 13.88 -5.67
C LEU A 296 -7.50 15.12 -5.96
N GLU A 297 -8.04 16.04 -6.78
CA GLU A 297 -7.29 17.14 -7.38
C GLU A 297 -6.77 18.17 -6.36
N THR A 298 -7.43 18.30 -5.21
CA THR A 298 -7.07 19.32 -4.22
C THR A 298 -7.06 18.76 -2.79
N LEU A 299 -6.31 19.44 -1.91
CA LEU A 299 -6.32 19.15 -0.46
C LEU A 299 -7.76 19.16 0.10
N GLU A 300 -8.54 20.17 -0.27
CA GLU A 300 -9.93 20.32 0.18
C GLU A 300 -10.77 19.08 -0.21
N GLN A 301 -10.64 18.64 -1.46
CA GLN A 301 -11.36 17.46 -1.94
C GLN A 301 -10.91 16.19 -1.23
N ASN A 302 -9.60 16.00 -1.05
CA ASN A 302 -9.06 14.84 -0.33
C ASN A 302 -9.55 14.82 1.12
N VAL A 303 -9.52 15.95 1.83
CA VAL A 303 -10.02 16.04 3.21
C VAL A 303 -11.53 15.76 3.30
N ALA A 304 -12.31 16.24 2.32
CA ALA A 304 -13.77 16.11 2.34
C ALA A 304 -14.27 14.70 1.92
N LYS A 305 -13.56 14.01 1.03
CA LYS A 305 -14.09 12.82 0.34
C LYS A 305 -13.24 11.55 0.50
N ASN A 306 -11.98 11.69 0.93
CA ASN A 306 -11.11 10.54 1.15
C ASN A 306 -10.97 10.25 2.64
N PRO A 307 -11.65 9.22 3.18
CA PRO A 307 -11.58 8.90 4.62
C PRO A 307 -10.19 8.51 5.09
N MET A 308 -9.29 8.13 4.15
CA MET A 308 -7.91 7.75 4.42
C MET A 308 -6.92 8.91 4.28
N ALA A 309 -7.38 10.13 3.98
CA ALA A 309 -6.49 11.25 3.65
C ALA A 309 -5.43 11.53 4.74
N ALA A 310 -5.83 11.54 6.00
CA ALA A 310 -4.90 11.78 7.11
C ALA A 310 -3.79 10.72 7.19
N LEU A 311 -4.15 9.43 7.03
CA LEU A 311 -3.20 8.32 6.95
C LEU A 311 -2.29 8.48 5.73
N MET A 312 -2.86 8.73 4.54
CA MET A 312 -2.12 8.83 3.28
C MET A 312 -1.10 9.99 3.31
N TYR A 313 -1.47 11.17 3.80
CA TYR A 313 -0.52 12.28 3.98
C TYR A 313 0.57 11.96 5.00
N GLY A 314 0.24 11.29 6.11
CA GLY A 314 1.22 10.89 7.12
C GLY A 314 2.20 9.84 6.59
N ILE A 315 1.71 8.80 5.93
CA ILE A 315 2.55 7.76 5.30
C ILE A 315 3.40 8.37 4.17
N SER A 316 2.87 9.34 3.42
CA SER A 316 3.63 10.05 2.40
C SER A 316 4.94 10.63 2.97
N VAL A 317 4.83 11.37 4.07
CA VAL A 317 6.01 11.96 4.74
C VAL A 317 7.01 10.90 5.20
N MET A 318 6.52 9.76 5.72
CA MET A 318 7.37 8.71 6.28
C MET A 318 7.88 7.69 5.25
N SER A 319 7.35 7.69 4.03
CA SER A 319 7.67 6.67 3.01
C SER A 319 7.69 7.28 1.60
N CYS A 320 6.55 7.46 0.94
CA CYS A 320 6.47 7.77 -0.49
C CYS A 320 7.20 9.07 -0.86
N MET A 321 6.91 10.18 -0.17
CA MET A 321 7.58 11.47 -0.44
C MET A 321 9.05 11.41 -0.02
N ALA A 322 9.37 10.74 1.08
CA ALA A 322 10.77 10.57 1.49
C ALA A 322 11.58 9.79 0.46
N SER A 323 11.01 8.72 -0.12
CA SER A 323 11.61 7.99 -1.24
C SER A 323 11.74 8.87 -2.48
N ALA A 324 10.70 9.57 -2.87
CA ALA A 324 10.68 10.45 -4.04
C ALA A 324 11.68 11.61 -3.95
N LEU A 325 12.11 11.99 -2.75
CA LEU A 325 13.11 13.03 -2.49
C LEU A 325 14.48 12.47 -2.07
N SER A 326 14.72 11.17 -2.22
CA SER A 326 15.97 10.52 -1.81
C SER A 326 17.18 10.91 -2.67
N GLU A 327 16.96 11.43 -3.87
CA GLU A 327 17.99 11.88 -4.80
C GLU A 327 17.82 13.38 -5.13
N GLU A 328 18.91 14.02 -5.52
CA GLU A 328 18.88 15.41 -5.97
C GLU A 328 17.98 15.57 -7.21
N GLY A 329 17.08 16.55 -7.16
CA GLY A 329 16.12 16.82 -8.23
C GLY A 329 14.89 15.90 -8.20
N GLY A 330 14.69 15.14 -7.13
CA GLY A 330 13.47 14.36 -6.95
C GLY A 330 12.20 15.24 -6.96
N GLU A 331 11.13 14.77 -7.62
CA GLU A 331 9.90 15.57 -7.80
C GLU A 331 9.00 15.58 -6.56
N GLY A 332 9.09 14.56 -5.71
CA GLY A 332 8.39 14.54 -4.41
C GLY A 332 6.88 14.61 -4.51
N LEU A 333 6.25 13.90 -5.45
CA LEU A 333 4.79 13.91 -5.62
C LEU A 333 4.05 13.53 -4.33
N GLY A 334 4.49 12.45 -3.67
CA GLY A 334 3.86 11.91 -2.48
C GLY A 334 2.57 11.16 -2.78
N THR A 335 2.07 10.43 -1.77
CA THR A 335 0.97 9.44 -1.91
C THR A 335 -0.29 10.00 -2.56
N LEU A 336 -0.69 11.24 -2.27
CA LEU A 336 -1.86 11.90 -2.85
C LEU A 336 -1.48 12.99 -3.88
N GLY A 337 -0.25 13.01 -4.36
CA GLY A 337 0.24 13.98 -5.34
C GLY A 337 0.12 13.55 -6.80
N PHE A 338 -0.48 12.39 -7.06
CA PHE A 338 -0.62 11.82 -8.40
C PHE A 338 -2.09 11.55 -8.79
N PRO A 339 -2.97 12.60 -8.78
CA PRO A 339 -4.35 12.45 -9.22
C PRO A 339 -4.45 12.16 -10.72
N ALA A 340 -5.63 11.76 -11.18
CA ALA A 340 -5.88 11.38 -12.56
C ALA A 340 -5.42 12.43 -13.58
N SER A 341 -5.63 13.72 -13.29
CA SER A 341 -5.20 14.82 -14.19
C SER A 341 -3.68 14.90 -14.32
N THR A 342 -2.94 14.69 -13.22
CA THR A 342 -1.47 14.66 -13.22
C THR A 342 -0.96 13.44 -13.99
N ALA A 343 -1.55 12.26 -13.75
CA ALA A 343 -1.20 11.03 -14.47
C ALA A 343 -1.45 11.17 -15.98
N GLU A 344 -2.58 11.74 -16.38
CA GLU A 344 -2.89 12.02 -17.79
C GLU A 344 -1.90 13.03 -18.39
N ALA A 345 -1.58 14.10 -17.67
CA ALA A 345 -0.61 15.10 -18.13
C ALA A 345 0.76 14.46 -18.41
N PHE A 346 1.29 13.64 -17.47
CA PHE A 346 2.56 12.92 -17.66
C PHE A 346 2.51 11.97 -18.85
N ALA A 347 1.40 11.23 -19.00
CA ALA A 347 1.22 10.35 -20.13
C ALA A 347 1.21 11.13 -21.47
N ARG A 348 0.50 12.27 -21.56
CA ARG A 348 0.49 13.13 -22.74
C ARG A 348 1.86 13.73 -23.05
N GLU A 349 2.58 14.22 -22.05
CA GLU A 349 3.96 14.72 -22.19
C GLU A 349 4.90 13.66 -22.75
N ALA A 350 4.75 12.41 -22.33
CA ALA A 350 5.54 11.29 -22.83
C ALA A 350 5.11 10.80 -24.23
N GLY A 351 4.03 11.34 -24.82
CA GLY A 351 3.54 11.01 -26.15
C GLY A 351 2.57 9.83 -26.22
N PHE A 352 1.91 9.52 -25.12
CA PHE A 352 0.75 8.61 -25.15
C PHE A 352 -0.46 9.31 -25.76
N THR A 353 -1.25 8.59 -26.57
CA THR A 353 -2.39 9.14 -27.29
C THR A 353 -3.75 8.80 -26.65
N SER A 354 -3.79 7.75 -25.81
CA SER A 354 -4.99 7.33 -25.10
C SER A 354 -4.73 7.20 -23.61
N PHE A 355 -5.65 7.71 -22.81
CA PHE A 355 -5.71 7.59 -21.35
C PHE A 355 -7.14 7.32 -20.94
N ARG A 356 -7.42 6.15 -20.37
CA ARG A 356 -8.76 5.71 -20.00
C ARG A 356 -8.78 5.14 -18.59
N GLN A 357 -9.59 5.72 -17.71
CA GLN A 357 -9.84 5.13 -16.41
C GLN A 357 -10.74 3.90 -16.55
N LEU A 358 -10.36 2.80 -15.91
CA LEU A 358 -11.12 1.57 -15.87
C LEU A 358 -12.15 1.61 -14.74
N GLY A 359 -13.33 1.05 -14.98
CA GLY A 359 -14.43 1.00 -14.00
C GLY A 359 -14.25 -0.11 -12.95
N ILE A 360 -13.02 -0.27 -12.42
CA ILE A 360 -12.71 -1.25 -11.39
C ILE A 360 -12.92 -0.61 -10.02
N GLU A 361 -13.78 -1.22 -9.22
CA GLU A 361 -13.97 -0.77 -7.84
C GLU A 361 -12.86 -1.28 -6.94
N HIS A 362 -12.14 -0.36 -6.28
CA HIS A 362 -11.14 -0.63 -5.28
C HIS A 362 -11.18 0.45 -4.20
N SER A 363 -10.93 0.11 -2.94
CA SER A 363 -11.02 1.07 -1.83
C SER A 363 -9.94 2.15 -1.89
N VAL A 364 -8.76 1.83 -2.40
CA VAL A 364 -7.55 2.67 -2.34
C VAL A 364 -7.05 3.08 -3.71
N ASN A 365 -7.15 2.21 -4.73
CA ASN A 365 -6.50 2.39 -6.03
C ASN A 365 -7.47 2.82 -7.13
N ALA A 366 -6.94 3.53 -8.12
CA ALA A 366 -7.51 3.78 -9.42
C ALA A 366 -6.71 3.05 -10.52
N PHE A 367 -7.39 2.65 -11.58
CA PHE A 367 -6.85 1.82 -12.66
C PHE A 367 -6.99 2.56 -13.97
N TYR A 368 -5.92 2.63 -14.74
CA TYR A 368 -5.91 3.34 -16.02
C TYR A 368 -5.28 2.48 -17.10
N GLU A 369 -5.95 2.40 -18.25
CA GLU A 369 -5.41 1.86 -19.48
C GLU A 369 -4.83 3.01 -20.32
N ILE A 370 -3.56 2.90 -20.68
CA ILE A 370 -2.82 3.95 -21.39
C ILE A 370 -2.17 3.34 -22.62
N ARG A 371 -2.29 4.02 -23.78
CA ARG A 371 -1.77 3.50 -25.04
C ARG A 371 -0.93 4.53 -25.79
N PRO A 372 0.09 4.05 -26.53
CA PRO A 372 0.94 4.86 -27.39
C PRO A 372 0.20 5.72 -28.39
#